data_8dcc29f9dbeb7108d73d926e1178bad6
#
_entry.id   8dcc29f9dbeb7108d73d926e1178bad6
#
_cell.length_a   1.000
_cell.length_b   1.000
_cell.length_c   1.000
_cell.angle_alpha   90.00
_cell.angle_beta   90.00
_cell.angle_gamma   90.00
#
_symmetry.space_group_name_H-M   'P 1'
#
loop_
_entity.id
_entity.type
_entity.pdbx_description
1 polymer ?
#
loop_
_entity_poly.entity_id
_entity_poly.type
_entity_poly.pdbx_seq_one_letter_code
_entity_poly.pdbx_strand_id
1 'polypeptide(L)'
;MGRSTAYRPALTLDRPGLYDWDADDAAAAEADPSAWHVEPKLDGMWGQLICDGATGEVWSQHGRYKATLDLPRPAGGRSVLHGEWLAGSHWAHRAGLDQTLHLFDVTVLDGVDVSGRTVEERRRLLVEAVAALGLDTHPQVHIVPRWSGAESAELWRTLVIEQGYEGLVYKRAGGRWGEGWARRKRVHTLDYVCVGINEGGGKHAGQGARSIQAGLYQPDGTLEHIGNVSGLTTELRRDMYARPDHYIGRVFEARGRGVYQRGTLRHPAFVRWRKDKPAKECVKPA
;
A
#
# COMPACT_ATOMS: atom_id res chain seq x y z
N MET A 1 -7.56 28.71 12.99
CA MET A 1 -7.02 28.11 14.23
C MET A 1 -6.54 26.70 13.87
N GLY A 2 -5.25 26.45 13.88
CA GLY A 2 -4.69 25.14 13.58
C GLY A 2 -5.07 24.14 14.67
N ARG A 3 -5.88 23.13 14.33
CA ARG A 3 -6.15 22.01 15.22
C ARG A 3 -4.83 21.27 15.50
N SER A 4 -4.55 20.99 16.75
CA SER A 4 -3.35 20.26 17.18
C SER A 4 -3.21 18.95 16.39
N THR A 5 -2.08 18.74 15.74
CA THR A 5 -1.79 17.59 14.88
C THR A 5 -1.55 16.28 15.63
N ALA A 6 -1.71 16.26 16.96
CA ALA A 6 -1.30 15.16 17.84
C ALA A 6 -2.44 14.47 18.60
N TYR A 7 -3.70 14.89 18.44
CA TYR A 7 -4.81 14.29 19.18
C TYR A 7 -5.46 13.16 18.39
N ARG A 8 -5.39 11.96 18.93
CA ARG A 8 -6.14 10.78 18.43
C ARG A 8 -7.38 10.61 19.33
N PRO A 9 -8.60 10.66 18.77
CA PRO A 9 -9.82 10.46 19.56
C PRO A 9 -9.84 9.08 20.24
N ALA A 10 -10.40 9.00 21.43
CA ALA A 10 -10.66 7.73 22.10
C ALA A 10 -11.57 6.82 21.26
N LEU A 11 -11.54 5.52 21.50
CA LEU A 11 -12.30 4.46 20.80
C LEU A 11 -11.83 4.13 19.37
N THR A 12 -10.66 4.61 18.95
CA THR A 12 -10.08 4.16 17.67
C THR A 12 -9.16 2.97 17.90
N LEU A 13 -9.26 1.97 17.01
CA LEU A 13 -8.36 0.82 17.01
C LEU A 13 -7.15 1.07 16.10
N ASP A 14 -6.06 0.35 16.39
CA ASP A 14 -4.89 0.37 15.52
C ASP A 14 -5.21 -0.30 14.18
N ARG A 15 -4.47 0.14 13.15
CA ARG A 15 -4.51 -0.50 11.85
C ARG A 15 -4.17 -1.98 12.01
N PRO A 16 -5.00 -2.91 11.48
CA PRO A 16 -4.69 -4.32 11.54
C PRO A 16 -3.43 -4.64 10.72
N GLY A 17 -2.65 -5.58 11.21
CA GLY A 17 -1.57 -6.18 10.42
C GLY A 17 -2.13 -6.92 9.22
N LEU A 18 -1.38 -6.88 8.09
CA LEU A 18 -1.71 -7.70 6.92
C LEU A 18 -0.52 -8.61 6.64
N TYR A 19 -0.77 -9.89 6.46
CA TYR A 19 0.22 -10.85 5.98
C TYR A 19 0.49 -10.62 4.50
N ASP A 20 1.77 -10.68 4.10
CA ASP A 20 2.11 -10.63 2.67
C ASP A 20 1.90 -12.02 2.06
N TRP A 21 1.06 -12.10 1.05
CA TRP A 21 0.75 -13.29 0.28
C TRP A 21 1.41 -13.24 -1.10
N ASP A 22 1.78 -14.41 -1.60
CA ASP A 22 2.21 -14.64 -2.98
C ASP A 22 1.07 -15.19 -3.87
N ALA A 23 1.42 -15.79 -5.00
CA ALA A 23 0.45 -16.37 -5.91
C ALA A 23 -0.14 -17.67 -5.38
N ASP A 24 0.67 -18.50 -4.70
CA ASP A 24 0.25 -19.79 -4.17
C ASP A 24 -0.66 -19.60 -2.96
N ASP A 25 -0.36 -18.65 -2.09
CA ASP A 25 -1.25 -18.24 -0.99
C ASP A 25 -2.62 -17.76 -1.52
N ALA A 26 -2.63 -16.98 -2.61
CA ALA A 26 -3.86 -16.50 -3.23
C ALA A 26 -4.69 -17.65 -3.85
N ALA A 27 -4.05 -18.67 -4.40
CA ALA A 27 -4.72 -19.86 -4.92
C ALA A 27 -5.47 -20.63 -3.82
N ALA A 28 -5.01 -20.57 -2.56
CA ALA A 28 -5.73 -21.15 -1.43
C ALA A 28 -7.08 -20.45 -1.18
N ALA A 29 -7.19 -19.14 -1.46
CA ALA A 29 -8.47 -18.44 -1.38
C ALA A 29 -9.44 -18.84 -2.50
N GLU A 30 -8.92 -19.22 -3.67
CA GLU A 30 -9.72 -19.75 -4.78
C GLU A 30 -10.23 -21.18 -4.48
N ALA A 31 -9.43 -21.97 -3.77
CA ALA A 31 -9.79 -23.33 -3.37
C ALA A 31 -10.87 -23.38 -2.28
N ASP A 32 -10.97 -22.35 -1.43
CA ASP A 32 -12.04 -22.20 -0.43
C ASP A 32 -12.70 -20.81 -0.55
N PRO A 33 -13.45 -20.57 -1.64
CA PRO A 33 -13.95 -19.24 -1.98
C PRO A 33 -14.94 -18.66 -0.99
N SER A 34 -15.63 -19.50 -0.23
CA SER A 34 -16.59 -19.06 0.80
C SER A 34 -15.91 -18.55 2.07
N ALA A 35 -14.68 -18.98 2.34
CA ALA A 35 -13.92 -18.55 3.50
C ALA A 35 -13.23 -17.18 3.30
N TRP A 36 -13.17 -16.67 2.06
CA TRP A 36 -12.39 -15.47 1.76
C TRP A 36 -13.18 -14.43 0.97
N HIS A 37 -13.02 -13.19 1.39
CA HIS A 37 -13.40 -12.00 0.63
C HIS A 37 -12.18 -11.34 0.03
N VAL A 38 -12.33 -10.82 -1.19
CA VAL A 38 -11.27 -10.13 -1.94
C VAL A 38 -11.69 -8.70 -2.19
N GLU A 39 -10.80 -7.76 -1.89
CA GLU A 39 -10.99 -6.33 -2.08
C GLU A 39 -9.79 -5.75 -2.85
N PRO A 40 -9.94 -4.67 -3.65
CA PRO A 40 -8.82 -3.99 -4.26
C PRO A 40 -7.94 -3.36 -3.18
N LYS A 41 -6.64 -3.50 -3.31
CA LYS A 41 -5.70 -2.75 -2.49
C LYS A 41 -5.46 -1.39 -3.11
N LEU A 42 -6.02 -0.37 -2.47
CA LEU A 42 -5.85 1.02 -2.86
C LEU A 42 -4.49 1.56 -2.40
N ASP A 43 -3.90 2.45 -3.19
CA ASP A 43 -2.62 3.11 -2.88
C ASP A 43 -2.88 4.50 -2.28
N GLY A 44 -3.29 4.51 -1.05
CA GLY A 44 -3.58 5.72 -0.29
C GLY A 44 -2.98 5.68 1.11
N MET A 45 -3.69 6.29 2.04
CA MET A 45 -3.34 6.31 3.44
C MET A 45 -4.51 5.76 4.26
N TRP A 46 -4.24 4.80 5.13
CA TRP A 46 -5.25 4.30 6.04
C TRP A 46 -5.84 5.44 6.87
N GLY A 47 -7.17 5.56 6.83
CA GLY A 47 -7.95 6.58 7.49
C GLY A 47 -9.05 6.01 8.38
N GLN A 48 -9.35 6.73 9.45
CA GLN A 48 -10.53 6.51 10.29
C GLN A 48 -11.47 7.69 10.08
N LEU A 49 -12.71 7.39 9.66
CA LEU A 49 -13.81 8.36 9.67
C LEU A 49 -14.53 8.22 10.99
N ILE A 50 -14.45 9.27 11.80
CA ILE A 50 -15.12 9.36 13.11
C ILE A 50 -16.33 10.26 12.95
N CYS A 51 -17.52 9.67 12.97
CA CYS A 51 -18.78 10.36 12.88
C CYS A 51 -19.31 10.65 14.28
N ASP A 52 -19.68 11.91 14.55
CA ASP A 52 -20.28 12.35 15.81
C ASP A 52 -21.18 13.58 15.52
N GLY A 53 -22.47 13.47 15.80
CA GLY A 53 -23.44 14.49 15.43
C GLY A 53 -23.48 14.73 13.92
N ALA A 54 -23.39 16.00 13.50
CA ALA A 54 -23.54 16.40 12.09
C ALA A 54 -22.24 16.30 11.25
N THR A 55 -21.12 15.89 11.81
CA THR A 55 -19.82 15.89 11.15
C THR A 55 -19.10 14.55 11.26
N GLY A 56 -18.33 14.23 10.22
CA GLY A 56 -17.36 13.14 10.20
C GLY A 56 -15.94 13.69 10.06
N GLU A 57 -15.03 13.28 10.94
CA GLU A 57 -13.63 13.69 10.86
C GLU A 57 -12.75 12.53 10.37
N VAL A 58 -11.95 12.77 9.33
CA VAL A 58 -10.99 11.80 8.80
C VAL A 58 -9.64 11.96 9.51
N TRP A 59 -9.16 10.88 10.11
CA TRP A 59 -7.90 10.84 10.84
C TRP A 59 -6.99 9.74 10.33
N SER A 60 -5.67 9.99 10.24
CA SER A 60 -4.70 8.95 9.87
C SER A 60 -4.38 8.03 11.05
N GLN A 61 -3.72 6.89 10.76
CA GLN A 61 -3.22 5.94 11.79
C GLN A 61 -2.29 6.58 12.83
N HIS A 62 -1.66 7.71 12.51
CA HIS A 62 -0.78 8.45 13.43
C HIS A 62 -1.47 9.60 14.15
N GLY A 63 -2.80 9.61 14.17
CA GLY A 63 -3.59 10.65 14.84
C GLY A 63 -3.49 12.03 14.18
N ARG A 64 -3.20 12.10 12.87
CA ARG A 64 -3.19 13.36 12.12
C ARG A 64 -4.52 13.59 11.46
N TYR A 65 -5.13 14.73 11.72
CA TYR A 65 -6.34 15.19 11.04
C TYR A 65 -6.11 15.36 9.53
N LYS A 66 -7.11 15.03 8.73
CA LYS A 66 -7.07 15.09 7.25
C LYS A 66 -8.18 15.93 6.66
N ALA A 67 -9.42 15.67 7.04
CA ALA A 67 -10.59 16.35 6.50
C ALA A 67 -11.74 16.31 7.47
N THR A 68 -12.68 17.22 7.31
CA THR A 68 -14.04 17.14 7.88
C THR A 68 -15.01 16.94 6.71
N LEU A 69 -15.92 16.00 6.89
CA LEU A 69 -17.03 15.74 5.99
C LEU A 69 -18.32 16.17 6.70
N ASP A 70 -19.16 16.92 6.02
CA ASP A 70 -20.52 17.19 6.49
C ASP A 70 -21.36 15.93 6.27
N LEU A 71 -21.96 15.41 7.32
CA LEU A 71 -22.83 14.25 7.22
C LEU A 71 -24.21 14.68 6.72
N PRO A 72 -24.71 14.11 5.59
CA PRO A 72 -26.06 14.41 5.11
C PRO A 72 -27.15 14.09 6.14
N ARG A 73 -26.88 13.12 7.02
CA ARG A 73 -27.71 12.80 8.18
C ARG A 73 -26.84 12.71 9.42
N PRO A 74 -27.26 13.29 10.55
CA PRO A 74 -26.47 13.26 11.78
C PRO A 74 -26.34 11.84 12.31
N ALA A 75 -25.17 11.54 12.89
CA ALA A 75 -24.95 10.29 13.60
C ALA A 75 -25.76 10.24 14.89
N GLY A 76 -26.43 9.13 15.15
CA GLY A 76 -27.18 8.90 16.38
C GLY A 76 -26.29 8.73 17.63
N GLY A 77 -25.06 8.27 17.40
CA GLY A 77 -23.99 8.12 18.37
C GLY A 77 -22.64 8.09 17.65
N ARG A 78 -21.56 8.08 18.45
CA ARG A 78 -20.22 8.05 17.87
C ARG A 78 -19.98 6.77 17.09
N SER A 79 -19.59 6.90 15.82
CA SER A 79 -19.25 5.77 14.94
C SER A 79 -17.84 5.91 14.38
N VAL A 80 -17.13 4.78 14.21
CA VAL A 80 -15.76 4.75 13.67
C VAL A 80 -15.72 3.77 12.48
N LEU A 81 -15.59 4.34 11.29
CA LEU A 81 -15.47 3.62 10.03
C LEU A 81 -14.02 3.69 9.55
N HIS A 82 -13.55 2.62 8.93
CA HIS A 82 -12.18 2.52 8.42
C HIS A 82 -12.16 2.51 6.90
N GLY A 83 -11.19 3.22 6.34
CA GLY A 83 -11.05 3.33 4.89
C GLY A 83 -9.64 3.66 4.45
N GLU A 84 -9.47 3.77 3.14
CA GLU A 84 -8.28 4.32 2.52
C GLU A 84 -8.58 5.74 2.05
N TRP A 85 -7.83 6.72 2.56
CA TRP A 85 -7.90 8.11 2.11
C TRP A 85 -6.95 8.30 0.93
N LEU A 86 -7.51 8.59 -0.23
CA LEU A 86 -6.76 8.77 -1.47
C LEU A 86 -6.43 10.25 -1.67
N ALA A 87 -5.31 10.70 -1.08
CA ALA A 87 -4.83 12.07 -1.24
C ALA A 87 -3.34 12.06 -1.62
N GLY A 88 -3.01 12.70 -2.74
CA GLY A 88 -1.63 12.83 -3.23
C GLY A 88 -1.05 11.54 -3.82
N SER A 89 -1.83 10.52 -4.05
CA SER A 89 -1.44 9.34 -4.81
C SER A 89 -1.52 9.64 -6.31
N HIS A 90 -0.42 9.43 -7.03
CA HIS A 90 -0.38 9.64 -8.48
C HIS A 90 -1.39 8.76 -9.23
N TRP A 91 -1.66 7.55 -8.73
CA TRP A 91 -2.70 6.67 -9.25
C TRP A 91 -4.10 7.27 -9.02
N ALA A 92 -4.41 7.69 -7.79
CA ALA A 92 -5.70 8.28 -7.45
C ALA A 92 -5.99 9.55 -8.26
N HIS A 93 -4.98 10.41 -8.44
CA HIS A 93 -5.11 11.60 -9.27
C HIS A 93 -5.47 11.27 -10.73
N ARG A 94 -4.78 10.30 -11.35
CA ARG A 94 -5.09 9.85 -12.72
C ARG A 94 -6.46 9.19 -12.84
N ALA A 95 -6.91 8.51 -11.80
CA ALA A 95 -8.23 7.86 -11.75
C ALA A 95 -9.37 8.83 -11.41
N GLY A 96 -9.08 10.12 -11.16
CA GLY A 96 -10.09 11.10 -10.73
C GLY A 96 -10.62 10.87 -9.31
N LEU A 97 -9.88 10.14 -8.48
CA LEU A 97 -10.27 9.72 -7.12
C LEU A 97 -9.50 10.48 -6.02
N ASP A 98 -8.78 11.55 -6.37
CA ASP A 98 -8.04 12.34 -5.38
C ASP A 98 -8.99 13.00 -4.37
N GLN A 99 -8.58 13.07 -3.10
CA GLN A 99 -9.39 13.58 -1.98
C GLN A 99 -10.67 12.78 -1.72
N THR A 100 -10.67 11.46 -1.94
CA THR A 100 -11.79 10.56 -1.63
C THR A 100 -11.46 9.56 -0.54
N LEU A 101 -12.47 9.14 0.22
CA LEU A 101 -12.38 8.12 1.27
C LEU A 101 -13.09 6.85 0.82
N HIS A 102 -12.37 5.76 0.77
CA HIS A 102 -12.89 4.45 0.40
C HIS A 102 -13.01 3.55 1.62
N LEU A 103 -14.22 3.42 2.13
CA LEU A 103 -14.54 2.68 3.34
C LEU A 103 -14.55 1.17 3.11
N PHE A 104 -13.93 0.41 3.99
CA PHE A 104 -13.83 -1.04 3.89
C PHE A 104 -14.22 -1.80 5.18
N ASP A 105 -14.38 -1.12 6.33
CA ASP A 105 -14.77 -1.76 7.59
C ASP A 105 -15.34 -0.76 8.60
N VAL A 106 -15.95 -1.27 9.69
CA VAL A 106 -16.46 -0.51 10.83
C VAL A 106 -16.09 -1.21 12.13
N THR A 107 -15.71 -0.47 13.16
CA THR A 107 -15.34 -1.03 14.46
C THR A 107 -16.17 -0.49 15.61
N VAL A 108 -16.75 0.70 15.47
CA VAL A 108 -17.68 1.28 16.43
C VAL A 108 -18.89 1.80 15.66
N LEU A 109 -20.09 1.47 16.13
CA LEU A 109 -21.34 1.95 15.55
C LEU A 109 -22.25 2.43 16.70
N ASP A 110 -22.64 3.72 16.64
CA ASP A 110 -23.48 4.38 17.66
C ASP A 110 -22.99 4.17 19.10
N GLY A 111 -21.66 4.26 19.30
CA GLY A 111 -21.01 4.05 20.59
C GLY A 111 -20.76 2.58 20.98
N VAL A 112 -21.23 1.63 20.18
CA VAL A 112 -21.07 0.20 20.45
C VAL A 112 -19.84 -0.35 19.71
N ASP A 113 -18.94 -1.03 20.40
CA ASP A 113 -17.81 -1.75 19.80
C ASP A 113 -18.31 -3.01 19.07
N VAL A 114 -18.09 -3.06 17.76
CA VAL A 114 -18.43 -4.15 16.87
C VAL A 114 -17.20 -4.86 16.31
N SER A 115 -16.01 -4.55 16.79
CA SER A 115 -14.74 -5.14 16.31
C SER A 115 -14.65 -6.64 16.51
N GLY A 116 -15.33 -7.16 17.53
CA GLY A 116 -15.46 -8.60 17.81
C GLY A 116 -16.39 -9.37 16.86
N ARG A 117 -17.16 -8.69 16.02
CA ARG A 117 -17.99 -9.31 14.98
C ARG A 117 -17.13 -9.86 13.84
N THR A 118 -17.68 -10.80 13.08
CA THR A 118 -17.02 -11.35 11.88
C THR A 118 -16.87 -10.28 10.79
N VAL A 119 -15.93 -10.48 9.86
CA VAL A 119 -15.75 -9.63 8.68
C VAL A 119 -17.06 -9.47 7.89
N GLU A 120 -17.85 -10.57 7.81
CA GLU A 120 -19.13 -10.54 7.10
C GLU A 120 -20.19 -9.68 7.82
N GLU A 121 -20.29 -9.83 9.14
CA GLU A 121 -21.21 -9.02 9.94
C GLU A 121 -20.84 -7.54 9.92
N ARG A 122 -19.55 -7.21 10.07
CA ARG A 122 -19.08 -5.83 10.02
C ARG A 122 -19.29 -5.21 8.64
N ARG A 123 -19.20 -5.99 7.56
CA ARG A 123 -19.51 -5.50 6.21
C ARG A 123 -20.97 -5.08 6.07
N ARG A 124 -21.91 -5.86 6.62
CA ARG A 124 -23.35 -5.48 6.63
C ARG A 124 -23.55 -4.20 7.43
N LEU A 125 -22.99 -4.14 8.64
CA LEU A 125 -23.04 -2.96 9.48
C LEU A 125 -22.42 -1.72 8.81
N LEU A 126 -21.32 -1.87 8.06
CA LEU A 126 -20.73 -0.76 7.30
C LEU A 126 -21.69 -0.22 6.24
N VAL A 127 -22.33 -1.09 5.46
CA VAL A 127 -23.28 -0.69 4.41
C VAL A 127 -24.48 0.02 5.03
N GLU A 128 -25.04 -0.53 6.11
CA GLU A 128 -26.14 0.07 6.87
C GLU A 128 -25.75 1.44 7.44
N ALA A 129 -24.56 1.56 8.05
CA ALA A 129 -24.07 2.82 8.61
C ALA A 129 -23.87 3.89 7.55
N VAL A 130 -23.28 3.53 6.40
CA VAL A 130 -23.08 4.46 5.27
C VAL A 130 -24.42 5.00 4.76
N ALA A 131 -25.42 4.12 4.59
CA ALA A 131 -26.77 4.53 4.19
C ALA A 131 -27.47 5.37 5.27
N ALA A 132 -27.36 4.99 6.56
CA ALA A 132 -27.98 5.73 7.66
C ALA A 132 -27.43 7.15 7.79
N LEU A 133 -26.13 7.34 7.56
CA LEU A 133 -25.45 8.65 7.58
C LEU A 133 -25.64 9.45 6.28
N GLY A 134 -26.25 8.86 5.22
CA GLY A 134 -26.40 9.47 3.90
C GLY A 134 -25.09 9.56 3.11
N LEU A 135 -24.05 8.83 3.54
CA LEU A 135 -22.73 8.84 2.91
C LEU A 135 -22.70 8.07 1.58
N ASP A 136 -23.70 7.26 1.27
CA ASP A 136 -23.90 6.57 -0.01
C ASP A 136 -24.08 7.52 -1.20
N THR A 137 -24.51 8.75 -0.94
CA THR A 137 -24.62 9.83 -1.95
C THR A 137 -23.54 10.90 -1.83
N HIS A 138 -22.63 10.77 -0.88
CA HIS A 138 -21.58 11.76 -0.66
C HIS A 138 -20.47 11.65 -1.72
N PRO A 139 -20.10 12.73 -2.44
CA PRO A 139 -19.20 12.65 -3.59
C PRO A 139 -17.76 12.19 -3.26
N GLN A 140 -17.35 12.34 -2.01
CA GLN A 140 -16.00 11.97 -1.57
C GLN A 140 -15.96 10.64 -0.80
N VAL A 141 -17.08 9.94 -0.62
CA VAL A 141 -17.12 8.70 0.18
C VAL A 141 -17.61 7.56 -0.68
N HIS A 142 -16.87 6.48 -0.68
CA HIS A 142 -17.19 5.26 -1.43
C HIS A 142 -17.03 4.05 -0.51
N ILE A 143 -17.77 2.99 -0.77
CA ILE A 143 -17.51 1.68 -0.14
C ILE A 143 -16.60 0.88 -1.09
N VAL A 144 -15.49 0.36 -0.58
CA VAL A 144 -14.61 -0.53 -1.35
C VAL A 144 -15.41 -1.73 -1.86
N PRO A 145 -15.39 -2.04 -3.17
CA PRO A 145 -16.08 -3.22 -3.68
C PRO A 145 -15.45 -4.50 -3.11
N ARG A 146 -16.27 -5.55 -3.00
CA ARG A 146 -15.88 -6.84 -2.42
C ARG A 146 -16.41 -7.98 -3.26
N TRP A 147 -15.58 -8.99 -3.42
CA TRP A 147 -15.88 -10.21 -4.17
C TRP A 147 -15.56 -11.46 -3.34
N SER A 148 -15.95 -12.61 -3.85
CA SER A 148 -15.62 -13.93 -3.32
C SER A 148 -14.14 -14.29 -3.65
N GLY A 149 -13.58 -15.20 -2.88
CA GLY A 149 -12.26 -15.78 -3.16
C GLY A 149 -12.14 -16.41 -4.55
N ALA A 150 -13.23 -16.93 -5.11
CA ALA A 150 -13.27 -17.51 -6.45
C ALA A 150 -12.86 -16.54 -7.57
N GLU A 151 -13.03 -15.24 -7.36
CA GLU A 151 -12.74 -14.21 -8.37
C GLU A 151 -11.29 -13.70 -8.29
N SER A 152 -10.48 -14.23 -7.38
CA SER A 152 -9.13 -13.73 -7.07
C SER A 152 -8.23 -13.62 -8.30
N ALA A 153 -8.14 -14.65 -9.15
CA ALA A 153 -7.29 -14.65 -10.35
C ALA A 153 -7.76 -13.62 -11.37
N GLU A 154 -9.08 -13.55 -11.61
CA GLU A 154 -9.67 -12.59 -12.54
C GLU A 154 -9.49 -11.14 -12.05
N LEU A 155 -9.71 -10.89 -10.75
CA LEU A 155 -9.47 -9.58 -10.15
C LEU A 155 -8.00 -9.17 -10.19
N TRP A 156 -7.09 -10.14 -10.04
CA TRP A 156 -5.67 -9.86 -10.20
C TRP A 156 -5.35 -9.40 -11.62
N ARG A 157 -5.89 -10.08 -12.62
CA ARG A 157 -5.68 -9.71 -14.02
C ARG A 157 -6.29 -8.34 -14.35
N THR A 158 -7.56 -8.13 -14.01
CA THR A 158 -8.30 -6.93 -14.39
C THR A 158 -7.92 -5.70 -13.58
N LEU A 159 -7.92 -5.79 -12.26
CA LEU A 159 -7.64 -4.64 -11.41
C LEU A 159 -6.12 -4.36 -11.30
N VAL A 160 -5.31 -5.40 -11.05
CA VAL A 160 -3.90 -5.17 -10.72
C VAL A 160 -3.04 -5.04 -11.98
N ILE A 161 -3.23 -5.92 -12.97
CA ILE A 161 -2.38 -5.90 -14.17
C ILE A 161 -2.86 -4.84 -15.16
N GLU A 162 -4.16 -4.81 -15.48
CA GLU A 162 -4.70 -3.92 -16.53
C GLU A 162 -4.97 -2.51 -16.01
N GLN A 163 -5.61 -2.37 -14.85
CA GLN A 163 -6.00 -1.05 -14.30
C GLN A 163 -4.96 -0.43 -13.36
N GLY A 164 -3.92 -1.20 -12.95
CA GLY A 164 -2.79 -0.67 -12.18
C GLY A 164 -3.03 -0.44 -10.70
N TYR A 165 -3.99 -1.14 -10.10
CA TYR A 165 -4.14 -1.15 -8.64
C TYR A 165 -2.88 -1.70 -7.95
N GLU A 166 -2.63 -1.31 -6.69
CA GLU A 166 -1.44 -1.75 -5.94
C GLU A 166 -1.41 -3.27 -5.71
N GLY A 167 -2.58 -3.89 -5.64
CA GLY A 167 -2.73 -5.31 -5.35
C GLY A 167 -4.15 -5.66 -4.93
N LEU A 168 -4.29 -6.76 -4.20
CA LEU A 168 -5.53 -7.23 -3.59
C LEU A 168 -5.36 -7.39 -2.08
N VAL A 169 -6.46 -7.24 -1.33
CA VAL A 169 -6.57 -7.56 0.10
C VAL A 169 -7.53 -8.72 0.25
N TYR A 170 -7.12 -9.71 1.04
CA TYR A 170 -7.90 -10.89 1.38
C TYR A 170 -8.31 -10.80 2.83
N LYS A 171 -9.59 -11.08 3.11
CA LYS A 171 -10.13 -11.07 4.47
C LYS A 171 -10.90 -12.36 4.71
N ARG A 172 -10.55 -13.07 5.78
CA ARG A 172 -11.28 -14.29 6.15
C ARG A 172 -12.69 -13.93 6.62
N ALA A 173 -13.72 -14.51 6.00
CA ALA A 173 -15.14 -14.17 6.23
C ALA A 173 -15.54 -14.26 7.71
N GLY A 174 -15.14 -15.34 8.40
CA GLY A 174 -15.39 -15.55 9.84
C GLY A 174 -14.40 -14.85 10.77
N GLY A 175 -13.40 -14.12 10.26
CA GLY A 175 -12.37 -13.45 11.06
C GLY A 175 -12.90 -12.21 11.78
N ARG A 176 -12.37 -11.91 12.96
CA ARG A 176 -12.59 -10.65 13.68
C ARG A 176 -11.71 -9.53 13.11
N TRP A 177 -11.77 -8.35 13.70
CA TRP A 177 -10.91 -7.23 13.30
C TRP A 177 -9.43 -7.62 13.30
N GLY A 178 -8.80 -7.56 12.13
CA GLY A 178 -7.38 -7.90 11.95
C GLY A 178 -7.05 -9.38 11.89
N GLU A 179 -8.01 -10.29 12.12
CA GLU A 179 -7.79 -11.72 12.02
C GLU A 179 -7.92 -12.22 10.58
N GLY A 180 -6.90 -12.93 10.09
CA GLY A 180 -6.91 -13.54 8.76
C GLY A 180 -6.94 -12.49 7.63
N TRP A 181 -6.29 -11.34 7.81
CA TRP A 181 -6.13 -10.34 6.78
C TRP A 181 -4.80 -10.50 6.08
N ALA A 182 -4.83 -10.59 4.77
CA ALA A 182 -3.64 -10.71 3.95
C ALA A 182 -3.68 -9.73 2.77
N ARG A 183 -2.54 -9.50 2.14
CA ARG A 183 -2.42 -8.68 0.95
C ARG A 183 -1.49 -9.31 -0.05
N ARG A 184 -1.86 -9.30 -1.31
CA ARG A 184 -1.00 -9.62 -2.44
C ARG A 184 -0.73 -8.33 -3.22
N LYS A 185 0.55 -7.97 -3.37
CA LYS A 185 0.95 -6.75 -4.07
C LYS A 185 1.62 -7.07 -5.39
N ARG A 186 1.41 -6.20 -6.37
CA ARG A 186 2.19 -6.26 -7.60
C ARG A 186 3.64 -5.89 -7.29
N VAL A 187 4.54 -6.79 -7.63
CA VAL A 187 5.98 -6.58 -7.54
C VAL A 187 6.53 -6.46 -8.95
N HIS A 188 7.29 -5.40 -9.18
CA HIS A 188 8.04 -5.20 -10.42
C HIS A 188 9.50 -5.50 -10.15
N THR A 189 10.15 -6.21 -11.05
CA THR A 189 11.60 -6.41 -11.03
C THR A 189 12.23 -5.73 -12.23
N LEU A 190 13.34 -5.07 -12.01
CA LEU A 190 14.16 -4.47 -13.07
C LEU A 190 15.64 -4.75 -12.78
N ASP A 191 16.40 -4.89 -13.88
CA ASP A 191 17.84 -5.05 -13.80
C ASP A 191 18.52 -3.70 -14.04
N TYR A 192 19.49 -3.40 -13.19
CA TYR A 192 20.26 -2.16 -13.22
C TYR A 192 21.75 -2.43 -13.23
N VAL A 193 22.52 -1.48 -13.74
CA VAL A 193 23.97 -1.45 -13.58
C VAL A 193 24.32 -0.73 -12.29
N CYS A 194 25.21 -1.29 -11.48
CA CYS A 194 25.79 -0.61 -10.33
C CYS A 194 26.75 0.48 -10.83
N VAL A 195 26.38 1.75 -10.73
CA VAL A 195 27.24 2.89 -11.15
C VAL A 195 27.96 3.55 -9.98
N GLY A 196 27.66 3.15 -8.76
CA GLY A 196 28.29 3.64 -7.55
C GLY A 196 27.64 3.07 -6.29
N ILE A 197 28.23 3.41 -5.15
CA ILE A 197 27.80 2.95 -3.83
C ILE A 197 27.69 4.18 -2.93
N ASN A 198 26.55 4.33 -2.25
CA ASN A 198 26.38 5.36 -1.23
C ASN A 198 26.73 4.82 0.14
N GLU A 199 27.52 5.57 0.90
CA GLU A 199 27.83 5.26 2.30
C GLU A 199 26.67 5.64 3.23
N GLY A 200 26.65 5.00 4.39
CA GLY A 200 25.76 5.39 5.48
C GLY A 200 26.20 6.72 6.10
N GLY A 201 25.28 7.69 6.17
CA GLY A 201 25.54 8.98 6.82
C GLY A 201 24.91 9.10 8.21
N GLY A 202 25.28 10.13 8.98
CA GLY A 202 24.76 10.40 10.32
C GLY A 202 25.00 9.24 11.28
N LYS A 203 23.95 8.76 11.97
CA LYS A 203 24.03 7.62 12.90
C LYS A 203 24.45 6.28 12.27
N HIS A 204 24.53 6.21 10.95
CA HIS A 204 24.95 5.03 10.18
C HIS A 204 26.29 5.20 9.49
N ALA A 205 27.04 6.28 9.79
CA ALA A 205 28.39 6.50 9.27
C ALA A 205 29.30 5.34 9.70
N GLY A 206 30.12 4.83 8.78
CA GLY A 206 31.04 3.70 9.03
C GLY A 206 30.39 2.33 9.14
N GLN A 207 29.07 2.20 8.98
CA GLN A 207 28.36 0.91 9.07
C GLN A 207 28.29 0.17 7.71
N GLY A 208 28.99 0.64 6.69
CA GLY A 208 29.01 0.06 5.35
C GLY A 208 28.15 0.79 4.35
N ALA A 209 27.92 0.18 3.18
CA ALA A 209 27.09 0.71 2.11
C ALA A 209 25.64 0.88 2.55
N ARG A 210 25.04 2.04 2.26
CA ARG A 210 23.63 2.30 2.51
C ARG A 210 22.75 1.83 1.35
N SER A 211 23.17 2.11 0.14
CA SER A 211 22.43 1.81 -1.10
C SER A 211 23.38 1.70 -2.29
N ILE A 212 22.89 1.04 -3.34
CA ILE A 212 23.55 0.97 -4.65
C ILE A 212 23.00 2.11 -5.51
N GLN A 213 23.86 2.83 -6.19
CA GLN A 213 23.47 3.75 -7.26
C GLN A 213 23.13 2.92 -8.51
N ALA A 214 21.87 2.98 -8.93
CA ALA A 214 21.36 2.24 -10.06
C ALA A 214 21.48 3.04 -11.36
N GLY A 215 22.01 2.44 -12.39
CA GLY A 215 22.13 3.03 -13.73
C GLY A 215 21.36 2.24 -14.79
N LEU A 216 20.88 2.96 -15.80
CA LEU A 216 20.32 2.39 -17.04
C LEU A 216 20.96 3.06 -18.24
N TYR A 217 21.17 2.27 -19.31
CA TYR A 217 21.57 2.81 -20.59
C TYR A 217 20.41 3.55 -21.24
N GLN A 218 20.68 4.78 -21.70
CA GLN A 218 19.78 5.57 -22.50
C GLN A 218 19.80 5.14 -23.96
N PRO A 219 18.82 5.55 -24.80
CA PRO A 219 18.79 5.21 -26.22
C PRO A 219 20.05 5.66 -27.01
N ASP A 220 20.75 6.68 -26.54
CA ASP A 220 22.01 7.17 -27.13
C ASP A 220 23.24 6.36 -26.69
N GLY A 221 23.07 5.33 -25.86
CA GLY A 221 24.12 4.47 -25.34
C GLY A 221 24.86 5.02 -24.11
N THR A 222 24.43 6.16 -23.56
CA THR A 222 25.01 6.69 -22.32
C THR A 222 24.46 5.97 -21.09
N LEU A 223 25.31 5.72 -20.10
CA LEU A 223 24.90 5.11 -18.82
C LEU A 223 24.56 6.21 -17.81
N GLU A 224 23.29 6.36 -17.48
CA GLU A 224 22.78 7.38 -16.57
C GLU A 224 22.46 6.81 -15.20
N HIS A 225 22.88 7.50 -14.12
CA HIS A 225 22.41 7.24 -12.76
C HIS A 225 20.94 7.67 -12.63
N ILE A 226 20.05 6.73 -12.29
CA ILE A 226 18.62 6.97 -12.26
C ILE A 226 18.00 6.94 -10.86
N GLY A 227 18.73 6.45 -9.86
CA GLY A 227 18.23 6.37 -8.49
C GLY A 227 19.04 5.44 -7.61
N ASN A 228 18.57 5.25 -6.38
CA ASN A 228 19.25 4.46 -5.37
C ASN A 228 18.42 3.26 -4.95
N VAL A 229 19.05 2.09 -4.80
CA VAL A 229 18.44 0.84 -4.39
C VAL A 229 18.96 0.44 -3.01
N SER A 230 18.05 0.22 -2.08
CA SER A 230 18.31 -0.21 -0.70
C SER A 230 18.03 -1.71 -0.49
N GLY A 231 17.87 -2.16 0.75
CA GLY A 231 17.52 -3.56 1.05
C GLY A 231 18.73 -4.51 1.03
N LEU A 232 19.93 -3.98 1.25
CA LEU A 232 21.15 -4.77 1.35
C LEU A 232 21.25 -5.49 2.69
N THR A 233 21.71 -6.74 2.69
CA THR A 233 22.04 -7.45 3.94
C THR A 233 23.23 -6.79 4.63
N THR A 234 23.38 -7.01 5.93
CA THR A 234 24.51 -6.43 6.71
C THR A 234 25.86 -6.88 6.16
N GLU A 235 25.97 -8.14 5.76
CA GLU A 235 27.19 -8.69 5.17
C GLU A 235 27.52 -8.01 3.83
N LEU A 236 26.55 -7.92 2.91
CA LEU A 236 26.74 -7.28 1.63
C LEU A 236 27.09 -5.79 1.77
N ARG A 237 26.49 -5.09 2.73
CA ARG A 237 26.80 -3.68 3.03
C ARG A 237 28.27 -3.49 3.40
N ARG A 238 28.80 -4.36 4.28
CA ARG A 238 30.20 -4.30 4.72
C ARG A 238 31.15 -4.62 3.57
N ASP A 239 30.84 -5.67 2.81
CA ASP A 239 31.67 -6.09 1.69
C ASP A 239 31.72 -5.05 0.56
N MET A 240 30.60 -4.47 0.19
CA MET A 240 30.52 -3.39 -0.81
C MET A 240 31.28 -2.13 -0.38
N TYR A 241 31.27 -1.83 0.91
CA TYR A 241 32.02 -0.69 1.44
C TYR A 241 33.53 -0.92 1.40
N ALA A 242 33.97 -2.13 1.73
CA ALA A 242 35.38 -2.50 1.73
C ALA A 242 35.96 -2.65 0.31
N ARG A 243 35.14 -3.02 -0.68
CA ARG A 243 35.58 -3.35 -2.05
C ARG A 243 34.64 -2.75 -3.11
N PRO A 244 34.46 -1.43 -3.15
CA PRO A 244 33.46 -0.81 -4.03
C PRO A 244 33.72 -1.13 -5.52
N ASP A 245 34.96 -1.11 -5.97
CA ASP A 245 35.32 -1.38 -7.38
C ASP A 245 34.96 -2.78 -7.84
N HIS A 246 34.82 -3.74 -6.91
CA HIS A 246 34.38 -5.08 -7.22
C HIS A 246 32.92 -5.12 -7.71
N TYR A 247 32.12 -4.13 -7.38
CA TYR A 247 30.69 -4.10 -7.64
C TYR A 247 30.29 -3.12 -8.74
N ILE A 248 31.05 -2.05 -8.96
CA ILE A 248 30.82 -1.07 -10.01
C ILE A 248 30.86 -1.76 -11.39
N GLY A 249 29.88 -1.46 -12.24
CA GLY A 249 29.72 -2.07 -13.57
C GLY A 249 28.96 -3.40 -13.59
N ARG A 250 28.72 -4.03 -12.43
CA ARG A 250 27.92 -5.28 -12.36
C ARG A 250 26.44 -5.02 -12.48
N VAL A 251 25.73 -5.99 -13.07
CA VAL A 251 24.28 -5.97 -13.15
C VAL A 251 23.67 -6.60 -11.90
N PHE A 252 22.60 -5.99 -11.41
CA PHE A 252 21.82 -6.50 -10.30
C PHE A 252 20.31 -6.34 -10.56
N GLU A 253 19.54 -7.28 -10.02
CA GLU A 253 18.09 -7.24 -10.00
C GLU A 253 17.62 -6.51 -8.75
N ALA A 254 16.66 -5.59 -8.94
CA ALA A 254 15.94 -4.95 -7.86
C ALA A 254 14.45 -5.17 -8.02
N ARG A 255 13.72 -5.21 -6.90
CA ARG A 255 12.26 -5.27 -6.86
C ARG A 255 11.67 -4.01 -6.27
N GLY A 256 10.47 -3.63 -6.72
CA GLY A 256 9.74 -2.47 -6.20
C GLY A 256 8.24 -2.55 -6.48
N ARG A 257 7.51 -1.54 -6.03
CA ARG A 257 6.03 -1.49 -6.05
C ARG A 257 5.45 -0.75 -7.26
N GLY A 258 6.24 -0.42 -8.23
CA GLY A 258 5.84 0.32 -9.43
C GLY A 258 7.07 0.85 -10.15
N VAL A 259 6.89 1.24 -11.39
CA VAL A 259 7.96 1.79 -12.25
C VAL A 259 7.60 3.24 -12.58
N TYR A 260 8.50 4.18 -12.31
CA TYR A 260 8.38 5.57 -12.74
C TYR A 260 8.82 5.72 -14.20
N GLN A 261 8.41 6.81 -14.84
CA GLN A 261 8.76 7.11 -16.25
C GLN A 261 10.27 7.13 -16.54
N ARG A 262 11.09 7.41 -15.53
CA ARG A 262 12.57 7.36 -15.66
C ARG A 262 13.13 5.93 -15.61
N GLY A 263 12.29 4.91 -15.48
CA GLY A 263 12.74 3.52 -15.30
C GLY A 263 13.17 3.18 -13.87
N THR A 264 12.88 4.05 -12.89
CA THR A 264 13.14 3.78 -11.47
C THR A 264 11.99 3.02 -10.84
N LEU A 265 12.30 2.08 -9.97
CA LEU A 265 11.29 1.40 -9.13
C LEU A 265 10.87 2.28 -7.94
N ARG A 266 9.61 2.23 -7.58
CA ARG A 266 9.11 2.81 -6.33
C ARG A 266 9.50 1.91 -5.15
N HIS A 267 10.16 2.46 -4.13
CA HIS A 267 10.70 1.72 -2.98
C HIS A 267 11.57 0.52 -3.40
N PRO A 268 12.64 0.76 -4.18
CA PRO A 268 13.45 -0.31 -4.72
C PRO A 268 14.25 -1.03 -3.62
N ALA A 269 14.27 -2.36 -3.70
CA ALA A 269 15.09 -3.21 -2.86
C ALA A 269 15.93 -4.16 -3.70
N PHE A 270 17.18 -4.32 -3.33
CA PHE A 270 18.09 -5.28 -3.96
C PHE A 270 17.56 -6.72 -3.80
N VAL A 271 17.67 -7.51 -4.87
CA VAL A 271 17.31 -8.93 -4.89
C VAL A 271 18.57 -9.79 -5.01
N ARG A 272 19.32 -9.63 -6.08
CA ARG A 272 20.52 -10.44 -6.37
C ARG A 272 21.41 -9.81 -7.44
N TRP A 273 22.65 -10.26 -7.52
CA TRP A 273 23.55 -9.98 -8.63
C TRP A 273 23.22 -10.86 -9.85
N ARG A 274 23.22 -10.25 -11.02
CA ARG A 274 22.95 -10.92 -12.32
C ARG A 274 24.28 -11.14 -13.06
N LYS A 275 24.92 -12.30 -12.80
CA LYS A 275 26.16 -12.68 -13.49
C LYS A 275 25.95 -13.09 -14.95
N ASP A 276 24.73 -13.44 -15.26
CA ASP A 276 24.24 -13.95 -16.55
C ASP A 276 23.84 -12.85 -17.53
N LYS A 277 23.79 -11.58 -17.10
CA LYS A 277 23.26 -10.46 -17.91
C LYS A 277 24.34 -9.42 -18.20
N PRO A 278 24.59 -9.07 -19.49
CA PRO A 278 25.46 -7.97 -19.86
C PRO A 278 24.90 -6.61 -19.44
N ALA A 279 25.78 -5.71 -18.97
CA ALA A 279 25.38 -4.36 -18.52
C ALA A 279 24.62 -3.56 -19.60
N LYS A 280 25.01 -3.70 -20.87
CA LYS A 280 24.40 -2.99 -22.02
C LYS A 280 22.93 -3.37 -22.28
N GLU A 281 22.46 -4.48 -21.72
CA GLU A 281 21.05 -4.90 -21.79
C GLU A 281 20.18 -4.23 -20.73
N CYS A 282 20.77 -3.52 -19.77
CA CYS A 282 20.04 -2.73 -18.78
C CYS A 282 19.68 -1.37 -19.38
N VAL A 283 18.65 -1.37 -20.25
CA VAL A 283 18.18 -0.17 -20.94
C VAL A 283 16.94 0.41 -20.30
N LYS A 284 16.74 1.72 -20.43
CA LYS A 284 15.54 2.39 -19.96
C LYS A 284 14.32 1.80 -20.68
N PRO A 285 13.28 1.37 -19.93
CA PRO A 285 12.01 0.98 -20.53
C PRO A 285 11.42 2.11 -21.38
N ALA A 286 10.81 1.75 -22.51
CA ALA A 286 10.19 2.68 -23.44
C ALA A 286 8.96 3.37 -22.82
#